data_1931ffff84ea064aab3bfba0f6a542c9
#
_entry.id   1931ffff84ea064aab3bfba0f6a542c9
#
_cell.length_a   1.000
_cell.length_b   1.000
_cell.length_c   1.000
_cell.angle_alpha   90.00
_cell.angle_beta   90.00
_cell.angle_gamma   90.00
#
_symmetry.space_group_name_H-M   'P 1'
#
loop_
_entity.id
_entity.type
_entity.pdbx_description
1 polymer ?
#
loop_
_entity_poly.entity_id
_entity_poly.type
_entity_poly.pdbx_seq_one_letter_code
_entity_poly.pdbx_strand_id
1 'polypeptide(L)'
;VVFTNEKIMKSKGIKNLLIDLGGVLINLDRERCIENFKKIGFQNIEEKFCTHQLDGIFLQQEKGLITPAEFRDGIREMMGKMVSDKQIDAAWNSFLVDIPTYKLDLLLKLREKYVVYLLSNTNDIHWKWVCKNAFPYRTFKVEDYFEKTYLSYEMKMAKPEPEIFKAVTEDAGIDPK
;
A
#
# COMPACT_ATOMS: atom_id res chain seq x y z
N VAL A 1 6.85 21.25 2.31
CA VAL A 1 6.75 22.00 1.04
C VAL A 1 5.35 22.57 0.98
N VAL A 2 5.24 23.89 1.08
CA VAL A 2 3.96 24.62 0.99
C VAL A 2 3.61 24.67 -0.50
N PHE A 3 2.64 23.88 -0.93
CA PHE A 3 2.07 24.02 -2.28
C PHE A 3 1.15 25.24 -2.28
N THR A 4 1.67 26.37 -2.73
CA THR A 4 0.86 27.52 -3.11
C THR A 4 -0.08 27.14 -4.25
N ASN A 5 -1.23 27.80 -4.33
CA ASN A 5 -2.32 27.61 -5.31
C ASN A 5 -1.93 27.88 -6.77
N GLU A 6 -0.73 27.51 -7.19
CA GLU A 6 -0.27 27.67 -8.56
C GLU A 6 -0.80 26.54 -9.43
N LYS A 7 -1.43 26.95 -10.53
CA LYS A 7 -1.96 26.18 -11.64
C LYS A 7 -1.21 24.85 -11.80
N ILE A 8 -1.87 23.73 -11.55
CA ILE A 8 -1.41 22.44 -12.06
C ILE A 8 -1.38 22.58 -13.58
N MET A 9 -0.20 22.88 -14.12
CA MET A 9 -0.03 22.98 -15.56
C MET A 9 -0.16 21.59 -16.15
N LYS A 10 -1.16 21.41 -17.01
CA LYS A 10 -1.31 20.17 -17.77
C LYS A 10 -0.06 19.99 -18.62
N SER A 11 0.77 19.01 -18.30
CA SER A 11 1.93 18.65 -19.12
C SER A 11 1.43 18.22 -20.49
N LYS A 12 1.94 18.84 -21.57
CA LYS A 12 1.54 18.50 -22.94
C LYS A 12 1.86 17.01 -23.19
N GLY A 13 0.82 16.23 -23.43
CA GLY A 13 0.95 14.79 -23.76
C GLY A 13 0.65 13.82 -22.63
N ILE A 14 0.80 14.18 -21.34
CA ILE A 14 0.45 13.27 -20.22
C ILE A 14 -1.07 13.21 -20.07
N LYS A 15 -1.61 12.00 -20.08
CA LYS A 15 -3.05 11.72 -19.88
C LYS A 15 -3.31 10.89 -18.64
N ASN A 16 -2.39 10.01 -18.30
CA ASN A 16 -2.51 9.03 -17.24
C ASN A 16 -1.46 9.25 -16.16
N LEU A 17 -1.83 9.06 -14.91
CA LEU A 17 -0.93 9.08 -13.76
C LEU A 17 -1.03 7.74 -13.04
N LEU A 18 0.11 7.13 -12.79
CA LEU A 18 0.22 5.92 -11.99
C LEU A 18 0.92 6.29 -10.68
N ILE A 19 0.19 6.25 -9.58
CA ILE A 19 0.62 6.76 -8.27
C ILE A 19 0.88 5.59 -7.34
N ASP A 20 1.95 5.66 -6.55
CA ASP A 20 2.24 4.73 -5.47
C ASP A 20 1.51 5.11 -4.18
N LEU A 21 1.29 4.14 -3.29
CA LEU A 21 0.64 4.31 -2.00
C LEU A 21 1.66 4.57 -0.89
N GLY A 22 2.50 3.58 -0.62
CA GLY A 22 3.40 3.58 0.55
C GLY A 22 4.51 4.61 0.45
N GLY A 23 4.64 5.49 1.46
CA GLY A 23 5.64 6.56 1.46
C GLY A 23 5.36 7.70 0.47
N VAL A 24 4.40 7.53 -0.45
CA VAL A 24 3.96 8.56 -1.40
C VAL A 24 2.64 9.18 -0.94
N LEU A 25 1.59 8.41 -0.85
CA LEU A 25 0.29 8.88 -0.35
C LEU A 25 0.19 8.68 1.16
N ILE A 26 0.35 7.45 1.63
CA ILE A 26 0.24 7.11 3.04
C ILE A 26 1.59 7.22 3.75
N ASN A 27 1.58 7.82 4.92
CA ASN A 27 2.73 7.84 5.81
C ASN A 27 2.93 6.45 6.44
N LEU A 28 4.19 6.05 6.59
CA LEU A 28 4.58 4.75 7.13
C LEU A 28 5.41 4.93 8.39
N ASP A 29 5.20 4.06 9.38
CA ASP A 29 5.94 4.04 10.63
C ASP A 29 6.44 2.62 10.92
N ARG A 30 7.65 2.35 10.45
CA ARG A 30 8.32 1.06 10.60
C ARG A 30 8.63 0.75 12.06
N GLU A 31 9.11 1.73 12.80
CA GLU A 31 9.52 1.56 14.20
C GLU A 31 8.32 1.18 15.06
N ARG A 32 7.18 1.86 14.89
CA ARG A 32 5.93 1.54 15.56
C ARG A 32 5.47 0.11 15.27
N CYS A 33 5.61 -0.35 14.03
CA CYS A 33 5.29 -1.72 13.65
C CYS A 33 6.17 -2.74 14.40
N ILE A 34 7.48 -2.53 14.40
CA ILE A 34 8.46 -3.35 15.11
C ILE A 34 8.13 -3.41 16.61
N GLU A 35 7.93 -2.24 17.24
CA GLU A 35 7.57 -2.16 18.66
C GLU A 35 6.29 -2.93 18.98
N ASN A 36 5.26 -2.82 18.14
CA ASN A 36 4.00 -3.50 18.38
C ASN A 36 4.11 -5.03 18.19
N PHE A 37 4.92 -5.50 17.24
CA PHE A 37 5.25 -6.92 17.16
C PHE A 37 6.04 -7.42 18.40
N LYS A 38 7.00 -6.64 18.91
CA LYS A 38 7.71 -6.96 20.14
C LYS A 38 6.78 -7.04 21.34
N LYS A 39 5.80 -6.14 21.47
CA LYS A 39 4.80 -6.16 22.56
C LYS A 39 3.96 -7.44 22.57
N ILE A 40 3.67 -8.03 21.43
CA ILE A 40 2.95 -9.30 21.37
C ILE A 40 3.86 -10.53 21.49
N GLY A 41 5.18 -10.32 21.54
CA GLY A 41 6.19 -11.34 21.82
C GLY A 41 7.12 -11.70 20.67
N PHE A 42 7.07 -11.02 19.53
CA PHE A 42 7.96 -11.25 18.39
C PHE A 42 9.26 -10.44 18.56
N GLN A 43 10.19 -10.93 19.36
CA GLN A 43 11.37 -10.16 19.80
C GLN A 43 12.37 -9.86 18.67
N ASN A 44 12.59 -10.80 17.75
CA ASN A 44 13.55 -10.67 16.65
C ASN A 44 12.91 -10.27 15.31
N ILE A 45 11.76 -9.60 15.36
CA ILE A 45 11.06 -9.11 14.15
C ILE A 45 11.92 -8.14 13.33
N GLU A 46 12.82 -7.39 13.96
CA GLU A 46 13.72 -6.45 13.28
C GLU A 46 14.54 -7.11 12.18
N GLU A 47 15.00 -8.34 12.40
CA GLU A 47 15.78 -9.10 11.42
C GLU A 47 14.98 -9.30 10.10
N LYS A 48 13.66 -9.36 10.19
CA LYS A 48 12.76 -9.52 9.05
C LYS A 48 12.52 -8.22 8.28
N PHE A 49 12.82 -7.10 8.92
CA PHE A 49 12.72 -5.76 8.34
C PHE A 49 14.09 -5.13 8.00
N CYS A 50 15.22 -5.86 8.20
CA CYS A 50 16.57 -5.33 7.97
C CYS A 50 16.92 -5.10 6.51
N THR A 51 16.21 -5.71 5.57
CA THR A 51 16.39 -5.50 4.15
C THR A 51 15.33 -4.53 3.62
N HIS A 52 15.70 -3.68 2.67
CA HIS A 52 14.73 -2.82 1.97
C HIS A 52 13.71 -3.61 1.14
N GLN A 53 13.89 -4.92 1.05
CA GLN A 53 12.97 -5.87 0.42
C GLN A 53 12.43 -6.83 1.49
N LEU A 54 11.13 -7.00 1.49
CA LEU A 54 10.49 -8.06 2.28
C LEU A 54 10.94 -9.42 1.75
N ASP A 55 11.15 -10.37 2.67
CA ASP A 55 11.45 -11.76 2.34
C ASP A 55 10.47 -12.73 3.02
N GLY A 56 10.62 -14.02 2.74
CA GLY A 56 9.82 -15.05 3.38
C GLY A 56 8.31 -14.81 3.26
N ILE A 57 7.61 -14.98 4.37
CA ILE A 57 6.13 -14.88 4.40
C ILE A 57 5.60 -13.46 4.14
N PHE A 58 6.39 -12.42 4.45
CA PHE A 58 6.00 -11.04 4.19
C PHE A 58 5.93 -10.77 2.69
N LEU A 59 6.95 -11.19 1.92
CA LEU A 59 6.94 -11.08 0.46
C LEU A 59 5.87 -11.96 -0.17
N GLN A 60 5.67 -13.18 0.35
CA GLN A 60 4.62 -14.08 -0.14
C GLN A 60 3.23 -13.46 0.05
N GLN A 61 2.99 -12.81 1.18
CA GLN A 61 1.74 -12.09 1.44
C GLN A 61 1.58 -10.88 0.51
N GLU A 62 2.66 -10.10 0.32
CA GLU A 62 2.65 -8.94 -0.58
C GLU A 62 2.38 -9.33 -2.04
N LYS A 63 2.87 -10.51 -2.46
CA LYS A 63 2.54 -11.10 -3.77
C LYS A 63 1.23 -11.90 -3.77
N GLY A 64 0.53 -11.98 -2.64
CA GLY A 64 -0.71 -12.76 -2.51
C GLY A 64 -0.52 -14.25 -2.79
N LEU A 65 0.67 -14.80 -2.57
CA LEU A 65 0.99 -16.22 -2.72
C LEU A 65 0.52 -17.03 -1.52
N ILE A 66 0.25 -16.37 -0.41
CA ILE A 66 -0.37 -16.93 0.80
C ILE A 66 -1.59 -16.10 1.20
N THR A 67 -2.53 -16.76 1.84
CA THR A 67 -3.71 -16.11 2.39
C THR A 67 -3.39 -15.33 3.68
N PRO A 68 -4.26 -14.40 4.12
CA PRO A 68 -4.13 -13.75 5.42
C PRO A 68 -4.08 -14.73 6.60
N ALA A 69 -4.77 -15.87 6.52
CA ALA A 69 -4.73 -16.91 7.56
C ALA A 69 -3.35 -17.57 7.62
N GLU A 70 -2.82 -18.01 6.47
CA GLU A 70 -1.48 -18.61 6.39
C GLU A 70 -0.38 -17.64 6.84
N PHE A 71 -0.52 -16.34 6.53
CA PHE A 71 0.39 -15.31 7.04
C PHE A 71 0.38 -15.25 8.56
N ARG A 72 -0.80 -15.20 9.19
CA ARG A 72 -0.91 -15.17 10.65
C ARG A 72 -0.39 -16.44 11.31
N ASP A 73 -0.61 -17.59 10.70
CA ASP A 73 -0.07 -18.86 11.16
C ASP A 73 1.45 -18.90 11.07
N GLY A 74 2.02 -18.41 9.97
CA GLY A 74 3.47 -18.25 9.82
C GLY A 74 4.08 -17.30 10.86
N ILE A 75 3.40 -16.18 11.19
CA ILE A 75 3.83 -15.30 12.29
C ILE A 75 3.85 -16.05 13.62
N ARG A 76 2.80 -16.85 13.96
CA ARG A 76 2.75 -17.67 15.16
C ARG A 76 3.89 -18.68 15.22
N GLU A 77 4.14 -19.37 14.11
CA GLU A 77 5.23 -20.32 13.99
C GLU A 77 6.58 -19.66 14.25
N MET A 78 6.87 -18.53 13.62
CA MET A 78 8.11 -17.76 13.82
C MET A 78 8.27 -17.26 15.25
N MET A 79 7.17 -16.94 15.93
CA MET A 79 7.17 -16.50 17.34
C MET A 79 7.28 -17.66 18.33
N GLY A 80 6.94 -18.90 17.93
CA GLY A 80 6.76 -20.04 18.82
C GLY A 80 5.67 -19.80 19.87
N LYS A 81 4.69 -18.95 19.59
CA LYS A 81 3.68 -18.50 20.55
C LYS A 81 2.31 -18.30 19.92
N MET A 82 1.26 -18.72 20.63
CA MET A 82 -0.10 -18.45 20.22
C MET A 82 -0.51 -17.00 20.52
N VAL A 83 -0.88 -16.27 19.49
CA VAL A 83 -1.44 -14.92 19.54
C VAL A 83 -2.66 -14.86 18.64
N SER A 84 -3.64 -14.02 18.97
CA SER A 84 -4.87 -13.90 18.19
C SER A 84 -4.62 -13.18 16.85
N ASP A 85 -5.44 -13.45 15.85
CA ASP A 85 -5.43 -12.75 14.55
C ASP A 85 -5.49 -11.23 14.74
N LYS A 86 -6.37 -10.78 15.66
CA LYS A 86 -6.54 -9.36 15.96
C LYS A 86 -5.25 -8.70 16.47
N GLN A 87 -4.46 -9.40 17.29
CA GLN A 87 -3.18 -8.88 17.79
C GLN A 87 -2.14 -8.80 16.68
N ILE A 88 -2.07 -9.80 15.80
CA ILE A 88 -1.16 -9.82 14.65
C ILE A 88 -1.54 -8.69 13.69
N ASP A 89 -2.82 -8.60 13.31
CA ASP A 89 -3.30 -7.57 12.39
C ASP A 89 -3.10 -6.17 12.94
N ALA A 90 -3.30 -5.96 14.24
CA ALA A 90 -3.06 -4.67 14.88
C ALA A 90 -1.58 -4.28 14.87
N ALA A 91 -0.69 -5.24 15.14
CA ALA A 91 0.75 -5.02 15.05
C ALA A 91 1.18 -4.73 13.60
N TRP A 92 0.70 -5.53 12.64
CA TRP A 92 1.01 -5.37 11.22
C TRP A 92 0.48 -4.05 10.65
N ASN A 93 -0.80 -3.72 10.89
CA ASN A 93 -1.41 -2.48 10.43
C ASN A 93 -0.83 -1.23 11.10
N SER A 94 -0.12 -1.36 12.22
CA SER A 94 0.54 -0.22 12.84
C SER A 94 1.70 0.36 12.02
N PHE A 95 2.14 -0.35 10.98
CA PHE A 95 3.03 0.18 9.95
C PHE A 95 2.43 1.36 9.17
N LEU A 96 1.10 1.36 9.00
CA LEU A 96 0.37 2.38 8.27
C LEU A 96 -0.05 3.51 9.22
N VAL A 97 0.18 4.76 8.83
CA VAL A 97 -0.19 5.92 9.66
C VAL A 97 -1.47 6.56 9.15
N ASP A 98 -1.35 7.47 8.21
CA ASP A 98 -2.46 8.24 7.65
C ASP A 98 -2.14 8.72 6.24
N ILE A 99 -3.17 9.13 5.50
CA ILE A 99 -3.02 9.91 4.28
C ILE A 99 -3.36 11.37 4.65
N PRO A 100 -2.38 12.30 4.58
CA PRO A 100 -2.65 13.71 4.82
C PRO A 100 -3.76 14.24 3.91
N THR A 101 -4.74 14.96 4.46
CA THR A 101 -5.93 15.40 3.72
C THR A 101 -5.61 16.22 2.47
N TYR A 102 -4.51 17.00 2.48
CA TYR A 102 -4.09 17.75 1.29
C TYR A 102 -3.72 16.85 0.11
N LYS A 103 -3.25 15.60 0.36
CA LYS A 103 -2.98 14.62 -0.70
C LYS A 103 -4.29 14.08 -1.28
N LEU A 104 -5.30 13.86 -0.44
CA LEU A 104 -6.63 13.47 -0.91
C LEU A 104 -7.28 14.58 -1.76
N ASP A 105 -7.21 15.83 -1.29
CA ASP A 105 -7.66 16.99 -2.08
C ASP A 105 -6.87 17.12 -3.41
N LEU A 106 -5.57 16.82 -3.39
CA LEU A 106 -4.75 16.82 -4.61
C LEU A 106 -5.18 15.72 -5.59
N LEU A 107 -5.46 14.51 -5.11
CA LEU A 107 -5.96 13.41 -5.95
C LEU A 107 -7.26 13.79 -6.65
N LEU A 108 -8.21 14.38 -5.95
CA LEU A 108 -9.47 14.86 -6.55
C LEU A 108 -9.20 15.90 -7.65
N LYS A 109 -8.31 16.86 -7.41
CA LYS A 109 -7.92 17.85 -8.43
C LYS A 109 -7.21 17.23 -9.63
N LEU A 110 -6.38 16.20 -9.41
CA LEU A 110 -5.71 15.49 -10.50
C LEU A 110 -6.71 14.74 -11.37
N ARG A 111 -7.74 14.15 -10.79
CA ARG A 111 -8.81 13.45 -11.53
C ARG A 111 -9.64 14.38 -12.45
N GLU A 112 -9.65 15.68 -12.19
CA GLU A 112 -10.27 16.64 -13.11
C GLU A 112 -9.53 16.75 -14.47
N LYS A 113 -8.26 16.34 -14.52
CA LYS A 113 -7.37 16.57 -15.67
C LYS A 113 -6.72 15.31 -16.23
N TYR A 114 -6.58 14.29 -15.42
CA TYR A 114 -5.88 13.05 -15.72
C TYR A 114 -6.73 11.84 -15.35
N VAL A 115 -6.48 10.73 -16.00
CA VAL A 115 -6.90 9.43 -15.50
C VAL A 115 -5.87 9.00 -14.45
N VAL A 116 -6.31 8.79 -13.23
CA VAL A 116 -5.42 8.50 -12.09
C VAL A 116 -5.60 7.05 -11.67
N TYR A 117 -4.51 6.31 -11.67
CA TYR A 117 -4.42 4.92 -11.25
C TYR A 117 -3.54 4.80 -10.01
N LEU A 118 -3.81 3.80 -9.17
CA LEU A 118 -2.94 3.40 -8.08
C LEU A 118 -2.18 2.12 -8.46
N LEU A 119 -0.87 2.07 -8.22
CA LEU A 119 -0.08 0.83 -8.26
C LEU A 119 0.71 0.69 -6.98
N SER A 120 0.34 -0.29 -6.14
CA SER A 120 0.93 -0.47 -4.82
C SER A 120 1.41 -1.90 -4.57
N ASN A 121 2.64 -2.02 -4.04
CA ASN A 121 3.02 -3.21 -3.32
C ASN A 121 2.32 -3.17 -1.96
N THR A 122 1.40 -4.09 -1.74
CA THR A 122 0.57 -4.15 -0.53
C THR A 122 0.03 -5.56 -0.33
N ASN A 123 -0.78 -5.76 0.70
CA ASN A 123 -1.41 -7.04 1.01
C ASN A 123 -2.86 -6.83 1.45
N ASP A 124 -3.64 -7.91 1.49
CA ASP A 124 -5.07 -7.87 1.82
C ASP A 124 -5.37 -7.24 3.18
N ILE A 125 -4.53 -7.51 4.21
CA ILE A 125 -4.71 -6.97 5.57
C ILE A 125 -4.52 -5.45 5.56
N HIS A 126 -3.43 -4.97 4.97
CA HIS A 126 -3.13 -3.54 4.85
C HIS A 126 -4.16 -2.82 3.97
N TRP A 127 -4.53 -3.42 2.82
CA TRP A 127 -5.47 -2.78 1.91
C TRP A 127 -6.86 -2.58 2.53
N LYS A 128 -7.38 -3.59 3.23
CA LYS A 128 -8.64 -3.47 3.99
C LYS A 128 -8.57 -2.37 5.03
N TRP A 129 -7.44 -2.27 5.73
CA TRP A 129 -7.24 -1.21 6.72
C TRP A 129 -7.21 0.17 6.07
N VAL A 130 -6.49 0.34 4.96
CA VAL A 130 -6.36 1.60 4.22
C VAL A 130 -7.71 2.07 3.68
N CYS A 131 -8.48 1.19 3.06
CA CYS A 131 -9.81 1.51 2.55
C CYS A 131 -10.76 1.97 3.67
N LYS A 132 -10.63 1.39 4.85
CA LYS A 132 -11.49 1.70 5.99
C LYS A 132 -11.07 2.95 6.75
N ASN A 133 -9.77 3.22 6.86
CA ASN A 133 -9.25 4.20 7.82
C ASN A 133 -8.51 5.39 7.19
N ALA A 134 -7.91 5.23 6.01
CA ALA A 134 -7.04 6.24 5.44
C ALA A 134 -7.67 7.00 4.25
N PHE A 135 -8.44 6.33 3.40
CA PHE A 135 -9.11 6.97 2.27
C PHE A 135 -10.42 7.68 2.59
N PRO A 136 -11.26 7.26 3.59
CA PRO A 136 -12.50 7.98 3.87
C PRO A 136 -12.23 9.43 4.29
N TYR A 137 -12.64 10.36 3.44
CA TYR A 137 -12.48 11.79 3.66
C TYR A 137 -13.70 12.53 3.12
N ARG A 138 -14.39 13.30 3.96
CA ARG A 138 -15.71 13.86 3.65
C ARG A 138 -16.66 12.72 3.23
N THR A 139 -17.19 12.74 1.99
CA THR A 139 -18.04 11.68 1.43
C THR A 139 -17.30 10.75 0.47
N PHE A 140 -16.00 11.01 0.23
CA PHE A 140 -15.19 10.31 -0.76
C PHE A 140 -14.60 9.02 -0.18
N LYS A 141 -14.43 8.03 -1.07
CA LYS A 141 -13.83 6.72 -0.83
C LYS A 141 -12.73 6.46 -1.86
N VAL A 142 -12.08 5.31 -1.78
CA VAL A 142 -10.97 4.95 -2.68
C VAL A 142 -11.35 5.03 -4.16
N GLU A 143 -12.57 4.64 -4.51
CA GLU A 143 -13.09 4.64 -5.88
C GLU A 143 -13.23 6.05 -6.47
N ASP A 144 -13.35 7.06 -5.62
CA ASP A 144 -13.45 8.46 -6.06
C ASP A 144 -12.09 9.04 -6.45
N TYR A 145 -11.00 8.50 -5.88
CA TYR A 145 -9.65 9.00 -6.12
C TYR A 145 -8.97 8.36 -7.33
N PHE A 146 -9.33 7.11 -7.66
CA PHE A 146 -8.67 6.35 -8.71
C PHE A 146 -9.67 5.78 -9.71
N GLU A 147 -9.27 5.74 -10.97
CA GLU A 147 -9.98 5.01 -12.02
C GLU A 147 -9.93 3.51 -11.77
N LYS A 148 -8.74 3.02 -11.39
CA LYS A 148 -8.51 1.62 -10.99
C LYS A 148 -7.32 1.54 -10.04
N THR A 149 -7.37 0.56 -9.14
CA THR A 149 -6.28 0.22 -8.23
C THR A 149 -5.65 -1.10 -8.66
N TYR A 150 -4.33 -1.12 -8.76
CA TYR A 150 -3.53 -2.29 -9.07
C TYR A 150 -2.72 -2.66 -7.82
N LEU A 151 -3.02 -3.81 -7.26
CA LEU A 151 -2.51 -4.24 -5.96
C LEU A 151 -1.68 -5.51 -6.16
N SER A 152 -0.44 -5.51 -5.70
CA SER A 152 0.51 -6.61 -5.90
C SER A 152 -0.06 -7.97 -5.52
N TYR A 153 -0.77 -8.04 -4.38
CA TYR A 153 -1.33 -9.31 -3.90
C TYR A 153 -2.47 -9.85 -4.77
N GLU A 154 -3.22 -8.98 -5.46
CA GLU A 154 -4.24 -9.39 -6.43
C GLU A 154 -3.62 -9.80 -7.77
N MET A 155 -2.61 -9.03 -8.20
CA MET A 155 -1.90 -9.26 -9.47
C MET A 155 -0.92 -10.43 -9.42
N LYS A 156 -0.56 -10.93 -8.23
CA LYS A 156 0.50 -11.94 -8.00
C LYS A 156 1.88 -11.52 -8.50
N MET A 157 2.10 -10.21 -8.60
CA MET A 157 3.32 -9.57 -9.07
C MET A 157 3.64 -8.39 -8.17
N ALA A 158 4.91 -8.01 -8.06
CA ALA A 158 5.32 -6.88 -7.23
C ALA A 158 6.31 -5.98 -7.96
N LYS A 159 6.28 -4.69 -7.68
CA LYS A 159 7.36 -3.77 -8.07
C LYS A 159 8.66 -4.22 -7.38
N PRO A 160 9.82 -4.16 -8.03
CA PRO A 160 10.13 -3.52 -9.32
C PRO A 160 10.06 -4.48 -10.55
N GLU A 161 9.39 -5.61 -10.47
CA GLU A 161 9.28 -6.57 -11.59
C GLU A 161 8.67 -5.86 -12.81
N PRO A 162 9.31 -5.93 -14.01
CA PRO A 162 8.78 -5.29 -15.22
C PRO A 162 7.38 -5.76 -15.61
N GLU A 163 7.06 -7.01 -15.29
CA GLU A 163 5.79 -7.68 -15.61
C GLU A 163 4.59 -6.96 -15.02
N ILE A 164 4.73 -6.40 -13.80
CA ILE A 164 3.61 -5.68 -13.16
C ILE A 164 3.28 -4.40 -13.92
N PHE A 165 4.30 -3.67 -14.38
CA PHE A 165 4.09 -2.44 -15.16
C PHE A 165 3.49 -2.75 -16.54
N LYS A 166 3.95 -3.83 -17.19
CA LYS A 166 3.39 -4.29 -18.45
C LYS A 166 1.92 -4.66 -18.30
N ALA A 167 1.59 -5.47 -17.29
CA ALA A 167 0.20 -5.86 -17.01
C ALA A 167 -0.70 -4.63 -16.76
N VAL A 168 -0.22 -3.62 -16.02
CA VAL A 168 -0.96 -2.39 -15.77
C VAL A 168 -1.20 -1.61 -17.06
N THR A 169 -0.17 -1.43 -17.90
CA THR A 169 -0.30 -0.65 -19.14
C THR A 169 -1.19 -1.33 -20.16
N GLU A 170 -1.13 -2.65 -20.26
CA GLU A 170 -2.00 -3.46 -21.14
C GLU A 170 -3.47 -3.38 -20.67
N ASP A 171 -3.74 -3.59 -19.39
CA ASP A 171 -5.09 -3.57 -18.83
C ASP A 171 -5.72 -2.16 -18.88
N ALA A 172 -4.94 -1.12 -18.61
CA ALA A 172 -5.39 0.26 -18.65
C ALA A 172 -5.42 0.87 -20.06
N GLY A 173 -4.92 0.18 -21.09
CA GLY A 173 -4.82 0.69 -22.46
C GLY A 173 -3.89 1.90 -22.58
N ILE A 174 -2.81 1.92 -21.77
CA ILE A 174 -1.83 3.03 -21.74
C ILE A 174 -0.66 2.68 -22.65
N ASP A 175 -0.30 3.63 -23.52
CA ASP A 175 0.94 3.58 -24.30
C ASP A 175 2.03 4.32 -23.50
N PRO A 176 3.00 3.63 -22.90
CA PRO A 176 4.10 4.26 -22.19
C PRO A 176 5.07 4.87 -23.22
N LYS A 177 5.05 6.19 -23.33
CA LYS A 177 5.99 6.96 -24.16
C LYS A 177 6.94 7.74 -23.29
#